data_33f288a1fba9643da89961f2b9fba79d
#
_entry.id   33f288a1fba9643da89961f2b9fba79d
#
_cell.length_a   1.000
_cell.length_b   1.000
_cell.length_c   1.000
_cell.angle_alpha   90.00
_cell.angle_beta   90.00
_cell.angle_gamma   90.00
#
_symmetry.space_group_name_H-M   'P 1'
#
loop_
_entity.id
_entity.type
_entity.pdbx_description
1 polymer ?
#
loop_
_entity_poly.entity_id
_entity_poly.type
_entity_poly.pdbx_seq_one_letter_code
_entity_poly.pdbx_strand_id
1 'polypeptide(L)'
;MTPSSYGQVAVLMGGNSNEREISLQSGHAVLRALLELSIDAFAFDTKHETLTGLKKYDSAFICLHGKDGEDGKIQSILDAMGIRYTGSNAQASAYGMDKYKSKEIFLAANIPTPKFLLLNEKSNFRDVSKELDNPFFIKASNSGSSIGVYKVSTEEQFQHALHEAKKIDDIVFAEENISGREL
;
A
#
# COMPACT_ATOMS: atom_id res chain seq x y z
N MET A 1 13.98 -25.38 8.22
CA MET A 1 14.82 -24.37 8.92
C MET A 1 14.60 -24.54 10.41
N THR A 2 15.63 -24.44 11.21
CA THR A 2 15.48 -24.49 12.67
C THR A 2 15.10 -23.11 13.20
N PRO A 3 14.37 -22.97 14.33
CA PRO A 3 14.00 -21.67 14.91
C PRO A 3 15.20 -20.72 15.10
N SER A 4 16.37 -21.26 15.45
CA SER A 4 17.61 -20.51 15.62
C SER A 4 18.16 -19.85 14.33
N SER A 5 17.68 -20.24 13.15
CA SER A 5 18.17 -19.68 11.87
C SER A 5 17.67 -18.26 11.59
N TYR A 6 16.67 -17.77 12.31
CA TYR A 6 16.11 -16.44 12.14
C TYR A 6 16.77 -15.38 13.02
N GLY A 7 17.53 -15.81 14.08
CA GLY A 7 18.05 -14.92 15.10
C GLY A 7 16.93 -14.26 15.92
N GLN A 8 17.18 -13.05 16.41
CA GLN A 8 16.16 -12.26 17.09
C GLN A 8 15.27 -11.56 16.06
N VAL A 9 13.96 -11.75 16.18
CA VAL A 9 12.95 -11.26 15.24
C VAL A 9 12.19 -10.07 15.83
N ALA A 10 12.26 -8.90 15.19
CA ALA A 10 11.37 -7.78 15.51
C ALA A 10 10.03 -7.96 14.78
N VAL A 11 8.92 -8.01 15.49
CA VAL A 11 7.57 -7.94 14.89
C VAL A 11 7.15 -6.48 14.86
N LEU A 12 7.27 -5.87 13.68
CA LEU A 12 6.97 -4.44 13.47
C LEU A 12 5.46 -4.25 13.41
N MET A 13 4.91 -3.45 14.32
CA MET A 13 3.47 -3.23 14.43
C MET A 13 3.15 -1.79 14.82
N GLY A 14 1.87 -1.45 14.82
CA GLY A 14 1.36 -0.14 15.24
C GLY A 14 1.60 0.95 14.19
N GLY A 15 2.59 1.80 14.40
CA GLY A 15 2.90 2.90 13.48
C GLY A 15 1.92 4.08 13.59
N ASN A 16 1.99 5.01 12.61
CA ASN A 16 1.22 6.25 12.61
C ASN A 16 0.10 6.29 11.56
N SER A 17 -0.11 5.21 10.80
CA SER A 17 -1.18 5.16 9.80
C SER A 17 -2.57 5.09 10.44
N ASN A 18 -3.60 5.37 9.65
CA ASN A 18 -4.99 5.21 10.07
C ASN A 18 -5.35 3.73 10.37
N GLU A 19 -4.50 2.78 9.97
CA GLU A 19 -4.69 1.33 10.15
C GLU A 19 -3.92 0.79 11.37
N ARG A 20 -3.47 1.68 12.27
CA ARG A 20 -2.70 1.34 13.47
C ARG A 20 -3.29 0.20 14.28
N GLU A 21 -4.59 0.24 14.57
CA GLU A 21 -5.27 -0.75 15.41
C GLU A 21 -5.26 -2.15 14.75
N ILE A 22 -5.44 -2.19 13.44
CA ILE A 22 -5.35 -3.44 12.66
C ILE A 22 -3.92 -3.98 12.68
N SER A 23 -2.94 -3.09 12.55
CA SER A 23 -1.51 -3.44 12.63
C SER A 23 -1.14 -4.02 13.99
N LEU A 24 -1.62 -3.46 15.09
CA LEU A 24 -1.41 -3.99 16.43
C LEU A 24 -2.04 -5.37 16.61
N GLN A 25 -3.28 -5.58 16.13
CA GLN A 25 -3.95 -6.88 16.18
C GLN A 25 -3.18 -7.95 15.41
N SER A 26 -2.80 -7.65 14.16
CA SER A 26 -2.00 -8.53 13.31
C SER A 26 -0.65 -8.86 13.95
N GLY A 27 0.06 -7.83 14.43
CA GLY A 27 1.37 -7.97 15.05
C GLY A 27 1.34 -8.83 16.32
N HIS A 28 0.37 -8.64 17.19
CA HIS A 28 0.22 -9.48 18.38
C HIS A 28 -0.16 -10.92 18.04
N ALA A 29 -0.95 -11.16 17.00
CA ALA A 29 -1.26 -12.52 16.56
C ALA A 29 -0.01 -13.23 16.01
N VAL A 30 0.76 -12.54 15.17
CA VAL A 30 2.03 -13.05 14.62
C VAL A 30 3.05 -13.29 15.73
N LEU A 31 3.22 -12.34 16.67
CA LEU A 31 4.15 -12.50 17.81
C LEU A 31 3.85 -13.76 18.61
N ARG A 32 2.58 -14.00 18.97
CA ARG A 32 2.17 -15.22 19.68
C ARG A 32 2.53 -16.48 18.89
N ALA A 33 2.22 -16.52 17.59
CA ALA A 33 2.52 -17.67 16.76
C ALA A 33 4.03 -17.94 16.65
N LEU A 34 4.86 -16.90 16.54
CA LEU A 34 6.31 -17.05 16.51
C LEU A 34 6.86 -17.61 17.84
N LEU A 35 6.35 -17.12 18.97
CA LEU A 35 6.74 -17.61 20.30
C LEU A 35 6.30 -19.06 20.52
N GLU A 36 5.11 -19.47 20.08
CA GLU A 36 4.64 -20.87 20.12
C GLU A 36 5.55 -21.79 19.27
N LEU A 37 6.14 -21.27 18.20
CA LEU A 37 7.13 -21.97 17.38
C LEU A 37 8.56 -21.91 17.95
N SER A 38 8.74 -21.40 19.17
CA SER A 38 10.04 -21.22 19.82
C SER A 38 11.00 -20.32 19.04
N ILE A 39 10.49 -19.35 18.29
CA ILE A 39 11.26 -18.30 17.63
C ILE A 39 11.44 -17.15 18.61
N ASP A 40 12.68 -16.64 18.76
CA ASP A 40 13.01 -15.52 19.63
C ASP A 40 12.48 -14.20 19.02
N ALA A 41 11.24 -13.84 19.32
CA ALA A 41 10.51 -12.75 18.72
C ALA A 41 10.06 -11.69 19.75
N PHE A 42 10.06 -10.42 19.34
CA PHE A 42 9.78 -9.25 20.17
C PHE A 42 8.83 -8.30 19.46
N ALA A 43 7.88 -7.74 20.21
CA ALA A 43 7.07 -6.63 19.68
C ALA A 43 7.95 -5.39 19.47
N PHE A 44 7.70 -4.68 18.36
CA PHE A 44 8.34 -3.40 18.06
C PHE A 44 7.29 -2.44 17.49
N ASP A 45 6.80 -1.52 18.35
CA ASP A 45 5.84 -0.50 17.91
C ASP A 45 6.57 0.71 17.36
N THR A 46 6.52 0.87 16.04
CA THR A 46 7.23 1.93 15.32
C THR A 46 6.75 3.35 15.65
N LYS A 47 5.63 3.51 16.36
CA LYS A 47 5.17 4.81 16.89
C LYS A 47 5.92 5.22 18.16
N HIS A 48 6.27 4.26 18.99
CA HIS A 48 6.81 4.51 20.34
C HIS A 48 8.30 4.22 20.44
N GLU A 49 8.85 3.40 19.54
CA GLU A 49 10.25 3.03 19.53
C GLU A 49 11.01 3.72 18.39
N THR A 50 12.24 4.12 18.66
CA THR A 50 13.09 4.71 17.62
C THR A 50 13.58 3.61 16.67
N LEU A 51 13.51 3.86 15.37
CA LEU A 51 13.92 2.88 14.34
C LEU A 51 15.39 2.44 14.46
N THR A 52 16.26 3.26 15.07
CA THR A 52 17.64 2.87 15.37
C THR A 52 17.72 1.68 16.33
N GLY A 53 16.69 1.45 17.16
CA GLY A 53 16.57 0.29 18.04
C GLY A 53 16.44 -1.04 17.30
N LEU A 54 16.12 -1.01 15.98
CA LEU A 54 16.06 -2.21 15.14
C LEU A 54 17.43 -2.89 14.97
N LYS A 55 18.53 -2.16 15.11
CA LYS A 55 19.90 -2.72 14.95
C LYS A 55 20.25 -3.89 15.84
N LYS A 56 19.49 -4.14 16.90
CA LYS A 56 19.69 -5.29 17.79
C LYS A 56 19.06 -6.58 17.27
N TYR A 57 18.24 -6.52 16.23
CA TYR A 57 17.53 -7.67 15.67
C TYR A 57 18.18 -8.14 14.36
N ASP A 58 18.10 -9.45 14.12
CA ASP A 58 18.65 -10.10 12.93
C ASP A 58 17.65 -10.11 11.77
N SER A 59 16.36 -10.05 12.08
CA SER A 59 15.28 -10.05 11.10
C SER A 59 14.04 -9.32 11.61
N ALA A 60 13.17 -8.93 10.69
CA ALA A 60 11.93 -8.23 10.98
C ALA A 60 10.74 -8.93 10.30
N PHE A 61 9.64 -9.08 11.06
CA PHE A 61 8.35 -9.46 10.53
C PHE A 61 7.48 -8.21 10.44
N ILE A 62 7.13 -7.78 9.22
CA ILE A 62 6.37 -6.55 9.00
C ILE A 62 4.88 -6.85 9.13
N CYS A 63 4.24 -6.27 10.15
CA CYS A 63 2.79 -6.24 10.36
C CYS A 63 2.22 -4.81 10.30
N LEU A 64 3.00 -3.86 9.77
CA LEU A 64 2.54 -2.50 9.54
C LEU A 64 1.58 -2.48 8.34
N HIS A 65 0.58 -1.60 8.38
CA HIS A 65 -0.40 -1.40 7.32
C HIS A 65 -0.41 0.06 6.84
N GLY A 66 -0.68 0.25 5.55
CA GLY A 66 -0.79 1.56 4.94
C GLY A 66 0.53 2.32 4.88
N LYS A 67 0.43 3.64 5.05
CA LYS A 67 1.57 4.55 4.97
C LYS A 67 2.67 4.18 5.98
N ASP A 68 3.92 4.30 5.53
CA ASP A 68 5.16 3.96 6.23
C ASP A 68 5.38 2.44 6.43
N GLY A 69 4.38 1.59 6.18
CA GLY A 69 4.47 0.14 6.30
C GLY A 69 4.50 -0.60 4.96
N GLU A 70 3.68 -0.16 4.00
CA GLU A 70 3.48 -0.84 2.72
C GLU A 70 4.07 -0.07 1.53
N ASP A 71 4.52 1.15 1.73
CA ASP A 71 4.98 2.10 0.72
C ASP A 71 6.50 2.05 0.41
N GLY A 72 7.20 1.06 0.94
CA GLY A 72 8.65 0.88 0.73
C GLY A 72 9.53 1.61 1.74
N LYS A 73 8.98 2.45 2.60
CA LYS A 73 9.77 3.26 3.54
C LYS A 73 10.44 2.41 4.62
N ILE A 74 9.67 1.58 5.33
CA ILE A 74 10.28 0.71 6.35
C ILE A 74 11.22 -0.31 5.73
N GLN A 75 10.90 -0.84 4.55
CA GLN A 75 11.73 -1.76 3.80
C GLN A 75 13.08 -1.12 3.46
N SER A 76 13.09 0.13 2.97
CA SER A 76 14.33 0.88 2.68
C SER A 76 15.20 1.07 3.92
N ILE A 77 14.59 1.30 5.09
CA ILE A 77 15.30 1.45 6.36
C ILE A 77 15.93 0.12 6.78
N LEU A 78 15.19 -0.98 6.67
CA LEU A 78 15.69 -2.32 6.98
C LEU A 78 16.81 -2.74 6.02
N ASP A 79 16.67 -2.46 4.72
CA ASP A 79 17.72 -2.67 3.72
C ASP A 79 19.02 -1.92 4.08
N ALA A 80 18.90 -0.63 4.45
CA ALA A 80 20.04 0.19 4.87
C ALA A 80 20.73 -0.30 6.16
N MET A 81 19.99 -1.03 7.01
CA MET A 81 20.51 -1.63 8.24
C MET A 81 21.03 -3.07 8.03
N GLY A 82 20.82 -3.66 6.85
CA GLY A 82 21.17 -5.05 6.57
C GLY A 82 20.28 -6.07 7.29
N ILE A 83 19.06 -5.65 7.71
CA ILE A 83 18.11 -6.50 8.44
C ILE A 83 17.20 -7.20 7.42
N ARG A 84 17.13 -8.52 7.46
CA ARG A 84 16.20 -9.30 6.63
C ARG A 84 14.75 -9.07 7.06
N TYR A 85 13.81 -9.07 6.15
CA TYR A 85 12.40 -8.86 6.49
C TYR A 85 11.45 -9.67 5.63
N THR A 86 10.20 -9.78 6.07
CA THR A 86 9.12 -10.45 5.35
C THR A 86 8.49 -9.51 4.32
N GLY A 87 8.06 -10.08 3.18
CA GLY A 87 7.35 -9.35 2.13
C GLY A 87 8.25 -8.90 0.98
N SER A 88 7.74 -7.98 0.19
CA SER A 88 8.41 -7.43 -0.99
C SER A 88 9.51 -6.44 -0.62
N ASN A 89 10.48 -6.24 -1.51
CA ASN A 89 11.53 -5.23 -1.32
C ASN A 89 10.96 -3.80 -1.40
N ALA A 90 11.77 -2.81 -1.01
CA ALA A 90 11.36 -1.41 -0.94
C ALA A 90 10.79 -0.88 -2.27
N GLN A 91 11.43 -1.20 -3.40
CA GLN A 91 10.98 -0.74 -4.71
C GLN A 91 9.63 -1.36 -5.11
N ALA A 92 9.48 -2.67 -4.91
CA ALA A 92 8.22 -3.36 -5.24
C ALA A 92 7.08 -2.88 -4.35
N SER A 93 7.33 -2.65 -3.06
CA SER A 93 6.36 -2.08 -2.12
C SER A 93 5.93 -0.66 -2.54
N ALA A 94 6.88 0.20 -2.89
CA ALA A 94 6.58 1.55 -3.37
C ALA A 94 5.74 1.54 -4.67
N TYR A 95 6.09 0.68 -5.61
CA TYR A 95 5.30 0.54 -6.86
C TYR A 95 3.92 -0.05 -6.60
N GLY A 96 3.81 -1.04 -5.70
CA GLY A 96 2.53 -1.66 -5.34
C GLY A 96 1.55 -0.68 -4.66
N MET A 97 2.07 0.27 -3.88
CA MET A 97 1.26 1.30 -3.23
C MET A 97 0.78 2.36 -4.24
N ASP A 98 1.56 2.68 -5.27
CA ASP A 98 1.22 3.62 -6.33
C ASP A 98 0.44 2.91 -7.45
N LYS A 99 -0.91 3.02 -7.42
CA LYS A 99 -1.80 2.36 -8.39
C LYS A 99 -1.52 2.78 -9.83
N TYR A 100 -1.27 4.06 -10.07
CA TYR A 100 -0.98 4.54 -11.41
C TYR A 100 0.34 3.94 -11.93
N LYS A 101 1.38 3.94 -11.11
CA LYS A 101 2.67 3.35 -11.44
C LYS A 101 2.59 1.84 -11.65
N SER A 102 1.84 1.12 -10.82
CA SER A 102 1.55 -0.31 -11.01
C SER A 102 0.94 -0.57 -12.38
N LYS A 103 -0.03 0.24 -12.82
CA LYS A 103 -0.68 0.09 -14.12
C LYS A 103 0.27 0.34 -15.29
N GLU A 104 1.16 1.33 -15.18
CA GLU A 104 2.22 1.55 -16.18
C GLU A 104 3.14 0.31 -16.30
N ILE A 105 3.53 -0.28 -15.18
CA ILE A 105 4.35 -1.50 -15.13
C ILE A 105 3.60 -2.68 -15.75
N PHE A 106 2.31 -2.85 -15.45
CA PHE A 106 1.48 -3.91 -16.02
C PHE A 106 1.39 -3.78 -17.54
N LEU A 107 1.16 -2.58 -18.07
CA LEU A 107 1.16 -2.34 -19.52
C LEU A 107 2.52 -2.68 -20.15
N ALA A 108 3.61 -2.23 -19.54
CA ALA A 108 4.96 -2.51 -20.03
C ALA A 108 5.31 -4.01 -20.03
N ALA A 109 4.72 -4.77 -19.09
CA ALA A 109 4.87 -6.21 -18.97
C ALA A 109 3.82 -7.02 -19.77
N ASN A 110 2.94 -6.37 -20.54
CA ASN A 110 1.80 -6.97 -21.24
C ASN A 110 0.84 -7.75 -20.29
N ILE A 111 0.71 -7.30 -19.04
CA ILE A 111 -0.27 -7.83 -18.09
C ILE A 111 -1.58 -7.05 -18.30
N PRO A 112 -2.71 -7.75 -18.50
CA PRO A 112 -4.01 -7.09 -18.66
C PRO A 112 -4.36 -6.21 -17.45
N THR A 113 -4.72 -4.97 -17.72
CA THR A 113 -5.20 -4.01 -16.71
C THR A 113 -6.31 -3.16 -17.34
N PRO A 114 -7.33 -2.73 -16.58
CA PRO A 114 -8.36 -1.83 -17.09
C PRO A 114 -7.74 -0.57 -17.72
N LYS A 115 -8.37 -0.02 -18.75
CA LYS A 115 -7.93 1.25 -19.35
C LYS A 115 -7.90 2.33 -18.29
N PHE A 116 -6.96 3.26 -18.40
CA PHE A 116 -6.83 4.36 -17.46
C PHE A 116 -6.25 5.61 -18.10
N LEU A 117 -6.57 6.77 -17.54
CA LEU A 117 -6.14 8.08 -18.00
C LEU A 117 -5.67 8.92 -16.82
N LEU A 118 -4.48 9.48 -16.89
CA LEU A 118 -4.02 10.47 -15.93
C LEU A 118 -4.88 11.73 -16.03
N LEU A 119 -5.38 12.22 -14.90
CA LEU A 119 -6.21 13.41 -14.82
C LEU A 119 -5.40 14.64 -14.42
N ASN A 120 -5.74 15.77 -15.02
CA ASN A 120 -5.18 17.07 -14.71
C ASN A 120 -6.27 18.15 -14.71
N GLU A 121 -5.91 19.41 -14.51
CA GLU A 121 -6.86 20.53 -14.45
C GLU A 121 -7.64 20.77 -15.75
N LYS A 122 -7.15 20.27 -16.89
CA LYS A 122 -7.82 20.40 -18.21
C LYS A 122 -8.71 19.20 -18.52
N SER A 123 -8.69 18.16 -17.69
CA SER A 123 -9.51 16.96 -17.87
C SER A 123 -10.98 17.30 -17.63
N ASN A 124 -11.86 16.76 -18.48
CA ASN A 124 -13.30 16.94 -18.37
C ASN A 124 -14.03 15.62 -18.55
N PHE A 125 -15.24 15.55 -18.02
CA PHE A 125 -16.08 14.34 -18.00
C PHE A 125 -16.33 13.79 -19.41
N ARG A 126 -16.63 14.66 -20.38
CA ARG A 126 -17.00 14.25 -21.74
C ARG A 126 -15.87 13.46 -22.43
N ASP A 127 -14.63 13.98 -22.34
CA ASP A 127 -13.49 13.36 -23.00
C ASP A 127 -13.12 12.04 -22.30
N VAL A 128 -13.12 12.02 -20.95
CA VAL A 128 -12.85 10.81 -20.16
C VAL A 128 -13.91 9.73 -20.44
N SER A 129 -15.21 10.09 -20.47
CA SER A 129 -16.30 9.14 -20.78
C SER A 129 -16.20 8.56 -22.18
N LYS A 130 -15.65 9.31 -23.13
CA LYS A 130 -15.46 8.81 -24.50
C LYS A 130 -14.36 7.76 -24.59
N GLU A 131 -13.34 7.86 -23.74
CA GLU A 131 -12.17 6.95 -23.75
C GLU A 131 -12.38 5.70 -22.86
N LEU A 132 -13.10 5.85 -21.73
CA LEU A 132 -13.23 4.80 -20.71
C LEU A 132 -14.64 4.22 -20.62
N ASP A 133 -15.57 4.68 -21.44
CA ASP A 133 -17.01 4.44 -21.29
C ASP A 133 -17.59 5.03 -19.99
N ASN A 134 -18.88 4.90 -19.79
CA ASN A 134 -19.59 5.42 -18.61
C ASN A 134 -20.46 4.31 -18.00
N PRO A 135 -20.37 4.02 -16.71
CA PRO A 135 -19.59 4.70 -15.68
C PRO A 135 -18.11 4.30 -15.62
N PHE A 136 -17.27 5.15 -15.01
CA PHE A 136 -15.86 4.88 -14.71
C PHE A 136 -15.51 5.26 -13.26
N PHE A 137 -14.27 5.00 -12.84
CA PHE A 137 -13.79 5.39 -11.50
C PHE A 137 -12.73 6.50 -11.60
N ILE A 138 -12.76 7.42 -10.63
CA ILE A 138 -11.63 8.33 -10.35
C ILE A 138 -10.94 7.85 -9.08
N LYS A 139 -9.60 7.77 -9.12
CA LYS A 139 -8.80 7.23 -8.03
C LYS A 139 -7.60 8.11 -7.73
N ALA A 140 -7.33 8.31 -6.44
CA ALA A 140 -6.04 8.77 -5.94
C ALA A 140 -5.01 7.64 -6.02
N SER A 141 -3.78 7.90 -6.46
CA SER A 141 -2.79 6.85 -6.74
C SER A 141 -2.28 6.18 -5.47
N ASN A 142 -1.82 6.97 -4.49
CA ASN A 142 -1.18 6.47 -3.26
C ASN A 142 -2.16 6.42 -2.08
N SER A 143 -3.23 5.63 -2.21
CA SER A 143 -4.22 5.44 -1.15
C SER A 143 -4.62 3.97 -1.00
N GLY A 144 -4.93 3.53 0.21
CA GLY A 144 -5.39 2.17 0.51
C GLY A 144 -6.87 2.14 0.92
N SER A 145 -7.40 0.93 1.17
CA SER A 145 -8.72 0.70 1.80
C SER A 145 -9.88 1.47 1.16
N SER A 146 -9.88 1.59 -0.18
CA SER A 146 -10.90 2.32 -0.98
C SER A 146 -10.99 3.83 -0.71
N ILE A 147 -10.05 4.40 0.04
CA ILE A 147 -9.98 5.85 0.24
C ILE A 147 -9.57 6.50 -1.09
N GLY A 148 -10.26 7.59 -1.49
CA GLY A 148 -9.97 8.30 -2.74
C GLY A 148 -10.39 7.56 -4.00
N VAL A 149 -11.38 6.65 -3.91
CA VAL A 149 -11.96 5.92 -5.04
C VAL A 149 -13.42 6.34 -5.21
N TYR A 150 -13.77 6.90 -6.36
CA TYR A 150 -15.09 7.46 -6.65
C TYR A 150 -15.63 6.93 -7.95
N LYS A 151 -16.85 6.36 -7.93
CA LYS A 151 -17.58 5.99 -9.15
C LYS A 151 -18.24 7.22 -9.74
N VAL A 152 -18.07 7.41 -11.04
CA VAL A 152 -18.49 8.61 -11.77
C VAL A 152 -19.39 8.22 -12.94
N SER A 153 -20.55 8.88 -13.03
CA SER A 153 -21.53 8.70 -14.10
C SER A 153 -22.02 10.03 -14.70
N THR A 154 -21.72 11.16 -14.02
CA THR A 154 -22.18 12.49 -14.44
C THR A 154 -21.06 13.53 -14.31
N GLU A 155 -21.19 14.65 -15.02
CA GLU A 155 -20.26 15.78 -14.91
C GLU A 155 -20.10 16.29 -13.48
N GLU A 156 -21.19 16.41 -12.72
CA GLU A 156 -21.16 16.86 -11.35
C GLU A 156 -20.33 15.92 -10.47
N GLN A 157 -20.55 14.59 -10.61
CA GLN A 157 -19.78 13.58 -9.91
C GLN A 157 -18.30 13.62 -10.31
N PHE A 158 -18.00 13.91 -11.56
CA PHE A 158 -16.62 14.03 -12.03
C PHE A 158 -15.88 15.17 -11.35
N GLN A 159 -16.48 16.36 -11.31
CA GLN A 159 -15.88 17.53 -10.65
C GLN A 159 -15.67 17.31 -9.16
N HIS A 160 -16.67 16.74 -8.49
CA HIS A 160 -16.58 16.40 -7.07
C HIS A 160 -15.49 15.38 -6.81
N ALA A 161 -15.48 14.27 -7.55
CA ALA A 161 -14.51 13.18 -7.40
C ALA A 161 -13.06 13.63 -7.65
N LEU A 162 -12.84 14.43 -8.71
CA LEU A 162 -11.53 14.98 -9.03
C LEU A 162 -11.03 15.91 -7.92
N HIS A 163 -11.90 16.77 -7.40
CA HIS A 163 -11.58 17.68 -6.30
C HIS A 163 -11.23 16.92 -5.02
N GLU A 164 -12.02 15.93 -4.62
CA GLU A 164 -11.78 15.14 -3.41
C GLU A 164 -10.54 14.24 -3.54
N ALA A 165 -10.34 13.60 -4.70
CA ALA A 165 -9.16 12.77 -4.92
C ALA A 165 -7.86 13.58 -4.88
N LYS A 166 -7.88 14.81 -5.41
CA LYS A 166 -6.73 15.74 -5.36
C LYS A 166 -6.37 16.24 -3.97
N LYS A 167 -7.28 16.17 -2.99
CA LYS A 167 -6.93 16.45 -1.58
C LYS A 167 -6.11 15.33 -0.95
N ILE A 168 -6.17 14.13 -1.53
CA ILE A 168 -5.52 12.92 -1.02
C ILE A 168 -4.16 12.72 -1.68
N ASP A 169 -4.07 12.96 -3.01
CA ASP A 169 -2.87 12.72 -3.80
C ASP A 169 -2.80 13.69 -4.99
N ASP A 170 -1.60 14.10 -5.34
CA ASP A 170 -1.32 14.89 -6.54
C ASP A 170 -1.56 14.07 -7.82
N ILE A 171 -1.31 12.76 -7.77
CA ILE A 171 -1.54 11.82 -8.88
C ILE A 171 -2.94 11.26 -8.78
N VAL A 172 -3.82 11.72 -9.67
CA VAL A 172 -5.20 11.27 -9.79
C VAL A 172 -5.43 10.75 -11.20
N PHE A 173 -6.09 9.61 -11.33
CA PHE A 173 -6.38 9.00 -12.62
C PHE A 173 -7.82 8.49 -12.69
N ALA A 174 -8.35 8.41 -13.92
CA ALA A 174 -9.60 7.72 -14.20
C ALA A 174 -9.32 6.30 -14.68
N GLU A 175 -10.19 5.37 -14.35
CA GLU A 175 -10.09 3.95 -14.70
C GLU A 175 -11.44 3.41 -15.16
N GLU A 176 -11.40 2.59 -16.20
CA GLU A 176 -12.54 1.85 -16.75
C GLU A 176 -13.25 1.04 -15.65
N ASN A 177 -14.58 1.05 -15.68
CA ASN A 177 -15.38 0.22 -14.78
C ASN A 177 -15.50 -1.19 -15.32
N ILE A 178 -14.82 -2.13 -14.72
CA ILE A 178 -14.94 -3.56 -15.03
C ILE A 178 -16.10 -4.16 -14.24
N SER A 179 -17.03 -4.79 -14.93
CA SER A 179 -18.12 -5.54 -14.33
C SER A 179 -17.81 -7.03 -14.35
N GLY A 180 -18.00 -7.70 -13.21
CA GLY A 180 -17.73 -9.13 -13.09
C GLY A 180 -17.84 -9.62 -11.67
N ARG A 181 -17.47 -10.90 -11.48
CA ARG A 181 -17.36 -11.50 -10.15
C ARG A 181 -16.01 -11.13 -9.57
N GLU A 182 -16.02 -10.60 -8.37
CA GLU A 182 -14.81 -10.38 -7.56
C GLU A 182 -14.40 -11.74 -6.93
N LEU A 183 -13.11 -12.06 -6.98
CA LEU A 183 -12.56 -13.35 -6.56
C LEU A 183 -11.64 -13.21 -5.36
#